data_800410561235a7f7f630acf03b6758d2
#
_entry.id   800410561235a7f7f630acf03b6758d2
#
_cell.length_a   1.000
_cell.length_b   1.000
_cell.length_c   1.000
_cell.angle_alpha   90.00
_cell.angle_beta   90.00
_cell.angle_gamma   90.00
#
_symmetry.space_group_name_H-M   'P 1'
#
loop_
_entity.id
_entity.type
_entity.pdbx_description
1 polymer ?
#
loop_
_entity_poly.entity_id
_entity_poly.type
_entity_poly.pdbx_seq_one_letter_code
_entity_poly.pdbx_strand_id
1 'polypeptide(L)'
;MVMCSRCKKRAAVVFITKMEGNEAKNEGLCLKCAKELKIPNVDMMMNQLGINDDEIDNISDQMEDMFSQMGDEDFTPGGAPSMEFFNRLMSDIKADADAESEGSDTGSSEVTDEKEQKREKKTEKEARKLKFLNSYCENLTRKAREGKIDNVVGRDKEMLRVLQILNRRTKNNPCLIGEPGVGKTAIAEGIAQKIADGNVPAKLANKEVYLLDLTALVAGTQFRGQFESRVKGLLEEVKRVGNVILVIDEVHTLVGTGDSEGTQSAANMMKPALSRGEVQVIGATTLNEYRKYIEKDAALERRFQPVIVNEPSIEETVEMLKGIKGHYEQFHNIKIPMLLAKKAVELSERYVTDRFLPDKAIDLIDEACSNAVLKEPRYSNLFKAKSELEKTSSELDLLEAKENREEADYAKIAELRATECRLKADVEELENELKDYSITLDDIVTVIELWTGIPSTSIKASETEKLKNLESALRARIVGQDKAIKAVADAVRRGRVSLVPRKRPISFIFTG
;
A
#
# COMPACT_ATOMS: atom_id res chain seq x y z
N MET A 1 26.10 6.55 -29.53
CA MET A 1 26.95 7.44 -28.68
C MET A 1 27.86 8.33 -29.53
N VAL A 2 27.79 9.64 -29.42
CA VAL A 2 28.64 10.56 -30.21
C VAL A 2 29.92 10.83 -29.43
N MET A 3 31.06 10.46 -29.98
CA MET A 3 32.37 10.70 -29.38
C MET A 3 32.89 12.12 -29.69
N CYS A 4 33.66 12.69 -28.76
CA CYS A 4 34.25 14.02 -28.93
C CYS A 4 35.00 14.13 -30.25
N SER A 5 34.67 15.11 -31.09
CA SER A 5 35.27 15.32 -32.41
C SER A 5 36.78 15.62 -32.33
N ARG A 6 37.28 16.17 -31.19
CA ARG A 6 38.67 16.58 -31.00
C ARG A 6 39.54 15.46 -30.42
N CYS A 7 39.17 14.89 -29.26
CA CYS A 7 40.01 13.90 -28.59
C CYS A 7 39.65 12.44 -28.93
N LYS A 8 38.44 12.19 -29.40
CA LYS A 8 37.93 10.86 -29.77
C LYS A 8 38.05 9.79 -28.67
N LYS A 9 38.24 10.25 -27.42
CA LYS A 9 38.41 9.36 -26.25
C LYS A 9 37.25 9.40 -25.28
N ARG A 10 36.47 10.49 -25.24
CA ARG A 10 35.37 10.73 -24.29
C ARG A 10 34.07 11.05 -25.03
N ALA A 11 32.95 10.83 -24.41
CA ALA A 11 31.63 11.17 -24.94
C ALA A 11 31.49 12.68 -25.17
N ALA A 12 30.82 13.09 -26.23
CA ALA A 12 30.54 14.50 -26.53
C ALA A 12 29.37 14.99 -25.70
N VAL A 13 29.56 16.06 -24.91
CA VAL A 13 28.58 16.66 -24.01
C VAL A 13 28.18 18.07 -24.47
N VAL A 14 29.08 18.79 -25.10
CA VAL A 14 28.88 20.15 -25.59
C VAL A 14 28.84 20.13 -27.11
N PHE A 15 27.74 20.57 -27.71
CA PHE A 15 27.57 20.65 -29.15
C PHE A 15 27.65 22.09 -29.60
N ILE A 16 28.57 22.37 -30.51
CA ILE A 16 28.77 23.70 -31.12
C ILE A 16 28.51 23.63 -32.63
N THR A 17 27.81 24.63 -33.14
CA THR A 17 27.61 24.79 -34.57
C THR A 17 28.63 25.76 -35.12
N LYS A 18 29.56 25.29 -35.93
CA LYS A 18 30.52 26.14 -36.68
C LYS A 18 30.01 26.39 -38.09
N MET A 19 30.05 27.64 -38.50
CA MET A 19 29.79 28.04 -39.88
C MET A 19 31.10 28.01 -40.68
N GLU A 20 31.29 27.04 -41.56
CA GLU A 20 32.34 27.00 -42.56
C GLU A 20 31.74 27.34 -43.93
N GLY A 21 31.89 28.61 -44.33
CA GLY A 21 31.27 29.11 -45.55
C GLY A 21 29.74 29.21 -45.44
N ASN A 22 29.01 28.50 -46.26
CA ASN A 22 27.52 28.51 -46.28
C ASN A 22 26.89 27.25 -45.69
N GLU A 23 27.66 26.35 -45.05
CA GLU A 23 27.19 25.13 -44.42
C GLU A 23 27.42 25.18 -42.90
N ALA A 24 26.38 24.82 -42.13
CA ALA A 24 26.43 24.70 -40.67
C ALA A 24 26.90 23.30 -40.30
N LYS A 25 28.07 23.16 -39.65
CA LYS A 25 28.61 21.88 -39.20
C LYS A 25 28.53 21.79 -37.68
N ASN A 26 27.82 20.75 -37.20
CA ASN A 26 27.71 20.51 -35.77
C ASN A 26 28.90 19.67 -35.29
N GLU A 27 29.68 20.18 -34.34
CA GLU A 27 30.79 19.48 -33.68
C GLU A 27 30.43 19.19 -32.23
N GLY A 28 30.53 17.93 -31.79
CA GLY A 28 30.37 17.52 -30.40
C GLY A 28 31.70 17.48 -29.67
N LEU A 29 31.84 18.12 -28.50
CA LEU A 29 33.04 18.17 -27.69
C LEU A 29 32.79 17.63 -26.27
N CYS A 30 33.79 16.94 -25.66
CA CYS A 30 33.78 16.62 -24.26
C CYS A 30 34.04 17.85 -23.39
N LEU A 31 33.70 17.84 -22.11
CA LEU A 31 33.87 18.98 -21.17
C LEU A 31 35.31 19.52 -21.16
N LYS A 32 36.32 18.63 -21.12
CA LYS A 32 37.73 19.01 -21.10
C LYS A 32 38.14 19.73 -22.39
N CYS A 33 37.77 19.22 -23.55
CA CYS A 33 38.08 19.86 -24.83
C CYS A 33 37.29 21.17 -25.05
N ALA A 34 36.10 21.28 -24.50
CA ALA A 34 35.27 22.49 -24.54
C ALA A 34 35.91 23.62 -23.68
N LYS A 35 36.45 23.25 -22.51
CA LYS A 35 37.21 24.18 -21.64
C LYS A 35 38.51 24.64 -22.27
N GLU A 36 39.30 23.71 -22.84
CA GLU A 36 40.56 24.09 -23.56
C GLU A 36 40.33 25.06 -24.73
N LEU A 37 39.16 25.01 -25.35
CA LEU A 37 38.73 25.91 -26.42
C LEU A 37 38.18 27.25 -25.90
N LYS A 38 38.08 27.42 -24.56
CA LYS A 38 37.57 28.63 -23.89
C LYS A 38 36.21 29.06 -24.44
N ILE A 39 35.26 28.13 -24.50
CA ILE A 39 33.91 28.43 -24.97
C ILE A 39 33.23 29.26 -23.87
N PRO A 40 32.79 30.52 -24.11
CA PRO A 40 32.38 31.46 -23.05
C PRO A 40 31.28 30.93 -22.11
N ASN A 41 30.34 30.16 -22.61
CA ASN A 41 29.24 29.62 -21.81
C ASN A 41 29.66 28.42 -20.94
N VAL A 42 30.70 27.69 -21.30
CA VAL A 42 31.19 26.50 -20.56
C VAL A 42 32.00 26.94 -19.33
N ASP A 43 32.87 27.93 -19.47
CA ASP A 43 33.64 28.47 -18.34
C ASP A 43 32.74 29.14 -17.30
N MET A 44 31.70 29.85 -17.74
CA MET A 44 30.73 30.47 -16.84
C MET A 44 29.91 29.41 -16.05
N MET A 45 29.52 28.37 -16.75
CA MET A 45 28.75 27.24 -16.16
C MET A 45 29.60 26.45 -15.17
N MET A 46 30.88 26.18 -15.46
CA MET A 46 31.79 25.47 -14.56
C MET A 46 32.09 26.28 -13.30
N ASN A 47 32.26 27.59 -13.42
CA ASN A 47 32.48 28.50 -12.29
C ASN A 47 31.23 28.63 -11.41
N GLN A 48 30.05 28.67 -11.99
CA GLN A 48 28.77 28.66 -11.22
C GLN A 48 28.54 27.34 -10.47
N LEU A 49 29.06 26.25 -10.99
CA LEU A 49 28.87 24.89 -10.42
C LEU A 49 30.01 24.52 -9.47
N GLY A 50 31.06 25.35 -9.33
CA GLY A 50 32.19 25.13 -8.41
C GLY A 50 33.04 23.90 -8.77
N ILE A 51 33.10 23.52 -10.07
CA ILE A 51 33.82 22.32 -10.53
C ILE A 51 35.29 22.68 -10.76
N ASN A 52 36.19 22.03 -10.03
CA ASN A 52 37.65 22.20 -10.17
C ASN A 52 38.23 21.33 -11.30
N ASP A 53 39.44 21.67 -11.76
CA ASP A 53 40.11 21.00 -12.89
C ASP A 53 40.33 19.49 -12.64
N ASP A 54 40.62 19.13 -11.41
CA ASP A 54 40.86 17.72 -11.00
C ASP A 54 39.55 16.87 -10.97
N GLU A 55 38.40 17.52 -10.85
CA GLU A 55 37.09 16.84 -10.81
C GLU A 55 36.49 16.58 -12.21
N ILE A 56 37.01 17.29 -13.25
CA ILE A 56 36.51 17.16 -14.63
C ILE A 56 36.70 15.74 -15.18
N ASP A 57 37.80 15.08 -14.83
CA ASP A 57 38.08 13.73 -15.30
C ASP A 57 37.17 12.73 -14.61
N ASN A 58 36.91 12.84 -13.31
CA ASN A 58 35.94 12.00 -12.54
C ASN A 58 34.51 12.20 -13.03
N ILE A 59 34.09 13.43 -13.28
CA ILE A 59 32.75 13.75 -13.80
C ILE A 59 32.59 13.22 -15.24
N SER A 60 33.64 13.27 -16.06
CA SER A 60 33.61 12.72 -17.41
C SER A 60 33.47 11.19 -17.41
N ASP A 61 34.11 10.49 -16.49
CA ASP A 61 34.06 9.05 -16.36
C ASP A 61 32.68 8.60 -15.82
N GLN A 62 32.14 9.30 -14.83
CA GLN A 62 30.77 9.04 -14.32
C GLN A 62 29.68 9.30 -15.37
N MET A 63 29.86 10.33 -16.20
CA MET A 63 28.98 10.58 -17.35
C MET A 63 29.06 9.47 -18.39
N GLU A 64 30.24 8.91 -18.65
CA GLU A 64 30.45 7.83 -19.61
C GLU A 64 29.77 6.53 -19.13
N ASP A 65 29.86 6.22 -17.84
CA ASP A 65 29.17 5.10 -17.22
C ASP A 65 27.63 5.27 -17.26
N MET A 66 27.14 6.47 -17.04
CA MET A 66 25.71 6.77 -17.07
C MET A 66 25.16 6.75 -18.50
N PHE A 67 25.88 7.26 -19.47
CA PHE A 67 25.53 7.18 -20.90
C PHE A 67 25.62 5.74 -21.46
N SER A 68 26.47 4.88 -20.92
CA SER A 68 26.53 3.47 -21.29
C SER A 68 25.33 2.66 -20.78
N GLN A 69 24.65 3.16 -19.74
CA GLN A 69 23.44 2.55 -19.16
C GLN A 69 22.13 3.07 -19.79
N MET A 70 22.17 4.21 -20.48
CA MET A 70 21.05 4.75 -21.26
C MET A 70 21.06 4.17 -22.67
N GLY A 71 19.99 3.44 -23.05
CA GLY A 71 19.83 2.93 -24.41
C GLY A 71 19.72 4.04 -25.46
N ASP A 72 20.02 3.70 -26.70
CA ASP A 72 20.09 4.62 -27.87
C ASP A 72 18.77 5.36 -28.22
N GLU A 73 17.67 5.20 -27.48
CA GLU A 73 16.34 5.70 -27.87
C GLU A 73 15.96 7.08 -27.33
N ASP A 74 16.69 7.64 -26.35
CA ASP A 74 16.35 8.94 -25.74
C ASP A 74 17.13 10.13 -26.32
N PHE A 75 17.91 9.95 -27.38
CA PHE A 75 18.73 11.00 -27.96
C PHE A 75 18.28 11.37 -29.37
N THR A 76 17.54 12.47 -29.51
CA THR A 76 17.30 13.07 -30.83
C THR A 76 18.58 13.80 -31.28
N PRO A 77 19.15 13.49 -32.46
CA PRO A 77 20.33 14.20 -32.97
C PRO A 77 19.98 15.66 -33.22
N GLY A 78 20.55 16.58 -32.40
CA GLY A 78 20.39 18.02 -32.51
C GLY A 78 19.66 18.71 -31.36
N GLY A 79 19.17 18.02 -30.35
CA GLY A 79 18.57 18.59 -29.13
C GLY A 79 19.61 18.79 -28.02
N ALA A 80 19.74 19.99 -27.47
CA ALA A 80 20.50 20.23 -26.24
C ALA A 80 19.82 19.50 -25.06
N PRO A 81 20.59 18.87 -24.13
CA PRO A 81 20.00 18.27 -22.92
C PRO A 81 19.24 19.34 -22.14
N SER A 82 18.07 19.01 -21.62
CA SER A 82 17.21 19.96 -20.90
C SER A 82 17.92 20.42 -19.60
N MET A 83 17.67 21.67 -19.21
CA MET A 83 18.20 22.26 -17.96
C MET A 83 17.79 21.42 -16.73
N GLU A 84 16.65 20.73 -16.79
CA GLU A 84 16.16 19.80 -15.76
C GLU A 84 17.04 18.55 -15.63
N PHE A 85 17.56 18.02 -16.74
CA PHE A 85 18.52 16.92 -16.75
C PHE A 85 19.83 17.32 -16.06
N PHE A 86 20.33 18.52 -16.36
CA PHE A 86 21.56 19.04 -15.73
C PHE A 86 21.38 19.28 -14.23
N ASN A 87 20.27 19.83 -13.79
CA ASN A 87 19.98 20.05 -12.37
C ASN A 87 19.86 18.72 -11.59
N ARG A 88 19.29 17.69 -12.20
CA ARG A 88 19.18 16.36 -11.59
C ARG A 88 20.54 15.66 -11.46
N LEU A 89 21.39 15.78 -12.50
CA LEU A 89 22.76 15.26 -12.49
C LEU A 89 23.60 15.93 -11.40
N MET A 90 23.43 17.23 -11.21
CA MET A 90 24.21 18.00 -10.22
C MET A 90 23.73 17.81 -8.79
N SER A 91 22.46 17.47 -8.56
CA SER A 91 21.99 17.08 -7.23
C SER A 91 22.59 15.74 -6.78
N ASP A 92 22.78 14.81 -7.71
CA ASP A 92 23.36 13.50 -7.42
C ASP A 92 24.88 13.58 -7.18
N ILE A 93 25.60 14.46 -7.92
CA ILE A 93 27.05 14.69 -7.74
C ILE A 93 27.35 15.42 -6.43
N LYS A 94 26.54 16.42 -6.02
CA LYS A 94 26.71 17.10 -4.72
C LYS A 94 26.48 16.18 -3.53
N ALA A 95 25.58 15.22 -3.64
CA ALA A 95 25.31 14.25 -2.59
C ALA A 95 26.50 13.28 -2.35
N ASP A 96 27.32 13.02 -3.36
CA ASP A 96 28.52 12.19 -3.24
C ASP A 96 29.77 12.97 -2.75
N ALA A 97 29.87 14.27 -3.04
CA ALA A 97 31.01 15.13 -2.63
C ALA A 97 30.96 15.48 -1.13
N ASP A 98 29.76 15.66 -0.54
CA ASP A 98 29.59 15.93 0.89
C ASP A 98 29.85 14.70 1.77
N ALA A 99 30.00 13.51 1.18
CA ALA A 99 30.25 12.25 1.89
C ALA A 99 31.75 11.95 2.11
N GLU A 100 32.69 12.68 1.49
CA GLU A 100 34.14 12.44 1.58
C GLU A 100 34.92 13.42 2.49
N SER A 101 34.29 14.49 3.02
CA SER A 101 34.98 15.53 3.76
C SER A 101 34.94 15.46 5.29
N GLU A 102 34.42 14.42 5.92
CA GLU A 102 34.49 14.24 7.37
C GLU A 102 35.24 12.95 7.77
N GLY A 103 36.52 13.08 7.94
CA GLY A 103 37.37 12.00 8.40
C GLY A 103 38.71 12.47 8.95
N SER A 104 38.72 13.16 10.11
CA SER A 104 39.75 13.06 11.13
C SER A 104 39.44 14.02 12.30
N ASP A 105 39.01 13.53 13.46
CA ASP A 105 39.78 13.71 14.68
C ASP A 105 39.21 12.83 15.83
N THR A 106 40.11 12.50 16.70
CA THR A 106 40.18 11.56 17.82
C THR A 106 39.25 11.85 18.99
N GLY A 107 38.75 10.76 19.67
CA GLY A 107 38.55 10.79 21.11
C GLY A 107 37.31 10.08 21.68
N SER A 108 37.48 8.83 22.04
CA SER A 108 36.92 8.05 23.17
C SER A 108 35.48 8.23 23.66
N SER A 109 34.84 7.06 23.78
CA SER A 109 33.68 6.66 24.61
C SER A 109 32.29 6.96 24.06
N GLU A 110 31.70 5.90 23.42
CA GLU A 110 30.32 5.46 23.52
C GLU A 110 30.08 4.30 22.53
N VAL A 111 30.16 3.06 23.01
CA VAL A 111 30.30 1.85 22.14
C VAL A 111 28.93 1.24 21.74
N THR A 112 27.81 1.81 22.14
CA THR A 112 26.48 1.24 21.87
C THR A 112 25.72 1.91 20.72
N ASP A 113 25.78 3.23 20.59
CA ASP A 113 25.01 3.97 19.58
C ASP A 113 25.63 3.94 18.18
N GLU A 114 26.96 3.80 18.06
CA GLU A 114 27.65 3.72 16.76
C GLU A 114 27.34 2.46 15.95
N LYS A 115 26.97 1.34 16.62
CA LYS A 115 26.63 0.10 15.91
C LYS A 115 25.22 0.15 15.30
N GLU A 116 24.30 0.85 15.92
CA GLU A 116 22.95 1.07 15.39
C GLU A 116 22.96 2.08 14.24
N GLN A 117 23.63 3.21 14.41
CA GLN A 117 23.78 4.21 13.34
C GLN A 117 24.58 3.71 12.13
N LYS A 118 25.59 2.85 12.32
CA LYS A 118 26.27 2.19 11.19
C LYS A 118 25.42 1.12 10.52
N ARG A 119 24.50 0.47 11.24
CA ARG A 119 23.52 -0.45 10.65
C ARG A 119 22.45 0.32 9.86
N GLU A 120 21.94 1.43 10.37
CA GLU A 120 20.97 2.29 9.67
C GLU A 120 21.55 2.90 8.40
N LYS A 121 22.75 3.49 8.46
CA LYS A 121 23.43 4.04 7.27
C LYS A 121 23.81 2.98 6.23
N LYS A 122 24.02 1.72 6.64
CA LYS A 122 24.26 0.62 5.70
C LYS A 122 22.97 0.13 5.07
N THR A 123 21.86 0.08 5.82
CA THR A 123 20.53 -0.24 5.31
C THR A 123 20.01 0.84 4.35
N GLU A 124 20.26 2.12 4.59
CA GLU A 124 19.90 3.20 3.67
C GLU A 124 20.71 3.16 2.37
N LYS A 125 22.02 2.88 2.44
CA LYS A 125 22.86 2.70 1.23
C LYS A 125 22.47 1.46 0.41
N GLU A 126 22.01 0.40 1.05
CA GLU A 126 21.48 -0.80 0.38
C GLU A 126 20.09 -0.54 -0.19
N ALA A 127 19.23 0.23 0.49
CA ALA A 127 17.92 0.64 -0.01
C ALA A 127 18.00 1.51 -1.29
N ARG A 128 19.01 2.37 -1.42
CA ARG A 128 19.26 3.15 -2.66
C ARG A 128 19.66 2.29 -3.87
N LYS A 129 20.10 1.04 -3.63
CA LYS A 129 20.47 0.08 -4.70
C LYS A 129 19.28 -0.76 -5.21
N LEU A 130 18.09 -0.65 -4.59
CA LEU A 130 16.91 -1.45 -4.90
C LEU A 130 15.85 -0.61 -5.63
N LYS A 131 16.20 -0.12 -6.84
CA LYS A 131 15.36 0.79 -7.63
C LYS A 131 13.99 0.21 -7.97
N PHE A 132 13.94 -1.02 -8.49
CA PHE A 132 12.70 -1.65 -8.94
C PHE A 132 11.85 -2.13 -7.75
N LEU A 133 12.46 -2.73 -6.73
CA LEU A 133 11.75 -3.13 -5.51
C LEU A 133 11.09 -1.94 -4.81
N ASN A 134 11.82 -0.82 -4.68
CA ASN A 134 11.27 0.37 -4.01
C ASN A 134 10.22 1.11 -4.84
N SER A 135 10.27 1.00 -6.19
CA SER A 135 9.33 1.69 -7.07
C SER A 135 8.04 0.92 -7.29
N TYR A 136 8.07 -0.42 -7.23
CA TYR A 136 6.94 -1.29 -7.61
C TYR A 136 6.51 -2.23 -6.50
N CYS A 137 7.20 -2.27 -5.36
CA CYS A 137 6.86 -3.14 -4.25
C CYS A 137 6.83 -2.38 -2.94
N GLU A 138 5.91 -2.76 -2.08
CA GLU A 138 5.81 -2.28 -0.71
C GLU A 138 6.45 -3.27 0.25
N ASN A 139 7.38 -2.83 1.11
CA ASN A 139 8.03 -3.69 2.09
C ASN A 139 7.15 -3.89 3.33
N LEU A 140 6.42 -5.01 3.38
CA LEU A 140 5.55 -5.34 4.50
C LEU A 140 6.34 -5.62 5.79
N THR A 141 7.51 -6.26 5.71
CA THR A 141 8.32 -6.53 6.90
C THR A 141 8.82 -5.25 7.57
N ARG A 142 9.18 -4.23 6.78
CA ARG A 142 9.53 -2.91 7.31
C ARG A 142 8.33 -2.24 7.96
N LYS A 143 7.17 -2.24 7.32
CA LYS A 143 5.92 -1.72 7.91
C LYS A 143 5.58 -2.42 9.23
N ALA A 144 5.78 -3.75 9.30
CA ALA A 144 5.57 -4.52 10.52
C ALA A 144 6.50 -4.06 11.65
N ARG A 145 7.80 -3.85 11.36
CA ARG A 145 8.76 -3.33 12.36
C ARG A 145 8.43 -1.90 12.82
N GLU A 146 7.85 -1.10 11.96
CA GLU A 146 7.37 0.26 12.25
C GLU A 146 6.01 0.28 12.99
N GLY A 147 5.39 -0.88 13.23
CA GLY A 147 4.07 -1.00 13.88
C GLY A 147 2.90 -0.46 13.03
N LYS A 148 3.08 -0.40 11.70
CA LYS A 148 2.08 0.13 10.75
C LYS A 148 1.19 -0.96 10.13
N ILE A 149 1.32 -2.20 10.58
CA ILE A 149 0.47 -3.32 10.14
C ILE A 149 -0.44 -3.73 11.29
N ASP A 150 -1.69 -3.94 10.97
CA ASP A 150 -2.69 -4.41 11.92
C ASP A 150 -2.38 -5.84 12.38
N ASN A 151 -2.67 -6.12 13.65
CA ASN A 151 -2.45 -7.45 14.20
C ASN A 151 -3.43 -8.46 13.60
N VAL A 152 -2.91 -9.49 12.95
CA VAL A 152 -3.72 -10.52 12.29
C VAL A 152 -4.13 -11.59 13.29
N VAL A 153 -5.43 -11.67 13.56
CA VAL A 153 -6.04 -12.61 14.52
C VAL A 153 -6.83 -13.68 13.80
N GLY A 154 -6.82 -14.91 14.32
CA GLY A 154 -7.72 -15.99 13.87
C GLY A 154 -7.29 -16.71 12.58
N ARG A 155 -6.08 -16.45 12.06
CA ARG A 155 -5.52 -17.08 10.84
C ARG A 155 -4.25 -17.90 11.10
N ASP A 156 -4.04 -18.35 12.33
CA ASP A 156 -2.81 -19.06 12.71
C ASP A 156 -2.61 -20.38 11.96
N LYS A 157 -3.67 -21.10 11.64
CA LYS A 157 -3.59 -22.37 10.88
C LYS A 157 -3.10 -22.13 9.46
N GLU A 158 -3.67 -21.15 8.79
CA GLU A 158 -3.30 -20.75 7.43
C GLU A 158 -1.88 -20.20 7.40
N MET A 159 -1.53 -19.30 8.32
CA MET A 159 -0.17 -18.74 8.45
C MET A 159 0.86 -19.83 8.71
N LEU A 160 0.59 -20.78 9.63
CA LEU A 160 1.47 -21.90 9.87
C LEU A 160 1.66 -22.74 8.60
N ARG A 161 0.57 -22.98 7.85
CA ARG A 161 0.63 -23.74 6.60
C ARG A 161 1.49 -23.02 5.54
N VAL A 162 1.35 -21.70 5.41
CA VAL A 162 2.18 -20.87 4.53
C VAL A 162 3.65 -20.96 4.92
N LEU A 163 3.98 -20.81 6.21
CA LEU A 163 5.37 -20.94 6.70
C LEU A 163 5.95 -22.33 6.44
N GLN A 164 5.17 -23.40 6.62
CA GLN A 164 5.58 -24.76 6.27
C GLN A 164 5.92 -24.89 4.79
N ILE A 165 5.10 -24.32 3.91
CA ILE A 165 5.32 -24.37 2.45
C ILE A 165 6.56 -23.57 2.08
N LEU A 166 6.73 -22.33 2.58
CA LEU A 166 7.89 -21.48 2.33
C LEU A 166 9.21 -22.14 2.78
N ASN A 167 9.17 -22.95 3.81
CA ASN A 167 10.35 -23.67 4.32
C ASN A 167 10.72 -24.92 3.51
N ARG A 168 9.89 -25.38 2.57
CA ARG A 168 10.17 -26.57 1.72
C ARG A 168 11.34 -26.33 0.77
N ARG A 169 11.92 -27.42 0.28
CA ARG A 169 12.96 -27.37 -0.75
C ARG A 169 12.38 -27.14 -2.15
N THR A 170 11.22 -27.75 -2.43
CA THR A 170 10.50 -27.67 -3.72
C THR A 170 9.04 -27.40 -3.46
N LYS A 171 8.32 -26.84 -4.42
CA LYS A 171 6.92 -26.39 -4.28
C LYS A 171 6.78 -25.46 -3.07
N ASN A 172 7.69 -24.49 -2.98
CA ASN A 172 7.83 -23.56 -1.86
C ASN A 172 7.10 -22.21 -2.06
N ASN A 173 6.20 -22.16 -3.04
CA ASN A 173 5.36 -20.98 -3.29
C ASN A 173 3.92 -21.30 -2.86
N PRO A 174 3.44 -20.80 -1.72
CA PRO A 174 2.05 -20.93 -1.34
C PRO A 174 1.15 -20.07 -2.24
N CYS A 175 -0.03 -20.58 -2.56
CA CYS A 175 -1.10 -19.85 -3.22
C CYS A 175 -2.32 -19.83 -2.31
N LEU A 176 -2.68 -18.66 -1.78
CA LEU A 176 -3.84 -18.44 -0.96
C LEU A 176 -5.08 -18.43 -1.86
N ILE A 177 -6.00 -19.36 -1.64
CA ILE A 177 -7.19 -19.54 -2.45
C ILE A 177 -8.41 -19.31 -1.58
N GLY A 178 -9.24 -18.34 -1.92
CA GLY A 178 -10.47 -18.03 -1.20
C GLY A 178 -11.26 -16.92 -1.88
N GLU A 179 -12.49 -16.73 -1.46
CA GLU A 179 -13.35 -15.68 -1.97
C GLU A 179 -12.79 -14.26 -1.67
N PRO A 180 -13.22 -13.24 -2.40
CA PRO A 180 -12.83 -11.85 -2.09
C PRO A 180 -13.24 -11.48 -0.65
N GLY A 181 -12.42 -10.71 0.06
CA GLY A 181 -12.77 -10.24 1.40
C GLY A 181 -12.57 -11.25 2.55
N VAL A 182 -12.09 -12.51 2.30
CA VAL A 182 -11.85 -13.48 3.39
C VAL A 182 -10.52 -13.24 4.14
N GLY A 183 -9.74 -12.22 3.77
CA GLY A 183 -8.50 -11.85 4.46
C GLY A 183 -7.24 -12.55 3.93
N LYS A 184 -7.14 -12.82 2.61
CA LYS A 184 -5.94 -13.41 1.98
C LYS A 184 -4.72 -12.50 2.13
N THR A 185 -4.86 -11.21 1.88
CA THR A 185 -3.79 -10.21 2.00
C THR A 185 -3.32 -10.06 3.45
N ALA A 186 -4.27 -10.07 4.40
CA ALA A 186 -3.97 -10.05 5.84
C ALA A 186 -3.08 -11.24 6.28
N ILE A 187 -3.24 -12.43 5.68
CA ILE A 187 -2.36 -13.57 5.97
C ILE A 187 -0.92 -13.27 5.55
N ALA A 188 -0.70 -12.60 4.41
CA ALA A 188 0.64 -12.20 3.96
C ALA A 188 1.25 -11.14 4.89
N GLU A 189 0.45 -10.19 5.37
CA GLU A 189 0.85 -9.20 6.38
C GLU A 189 1.21 -9.87 7.72
N GLY A 190 0.40 -10.83 8.17
CA GLY A 190 0.69 -11.61 9.38
C GLY A 190 1.97 -12.45 9.27
N ILE A 191 2.31 -12.94 8.08
CA ILE A 191 3.62 -13.59 7.82
C ILE A 191 4.75 -12.58 7.93
N ALA A 192 4.59 -11.37 7.38
CA ALA A 192 5.58 -10.30 7.49
C ALA A 192 5.81 -9.89 8.96
N GLN A 193 4.73 -9.83 9.75
CA GLN A 193 4.80 -9.55 11.19
C GLN A 193 5.53 -10.67 11.94
N LYS A 194 5.19 -11.95 11.70
CA LYS A 194 5.89 -13.09 12.33
C LYS A 194 7.39 -13.12 11.99
N ILE A 195 7.77 -12.69 10.78
CA ILE A 195 9.18 -12.56 10.38
C ILE A 195 9.83 -11.39 11.12
N ALA A 196 9.16 -10.24 11.22
CA ALA A 196 9.66 -9.07 11.96
C ALA A 196 9.89 -9.37 13.44
N ASP A 197 8.98 -10.14 14.06
CA ASP A 197 9.06 -10.58 15.46
C ASP A 197 10.05 -11.73 15.70
N GLY A 198 10.65 -12.27 14.62
CA GLY A 198 11.55 -13.43 14.72
C GLY A 198 10.86 -14.77 15.02
N ASN A 199 9.54 -14.81 14.96
CA ASN A 199 8.71 -15.97 15.33
C ASN A 199 8.50 -16.94 14.15
N VAL A 200 9.60 -17.26 13.45
CA VAL A 200 9.63 -18.07 12.23
C VAL A 200 10.84 -19.03 12.25
N PRO A 201 10.82 -20.10 11.43
CA PRO A 201 11.99 -20.98 11.28
C PRO A 201 13.25 -20.21 10.85
N ALA A 202 14.42 -20.63 11.32
CA ALA A 202 15.70 -19.95 11.07
C ALA A 202 15.99 -19.62 9.58
N LYS A 203 15.50 -20.46 8.65
CA LYS A 203 15.62 -20.23 7.20
C LYS A 203 14.85 -19.00 6.72
N LEU A 204 13.79 -18.60 7.43
CA LEU A 204 12.93 -17.47 7.08
C LEU A 204 13.23 -16.22 7.91
N ALA A 205 14.04 -16.30 8.97
CA ALA A 205 14.30 -15.22 9.91
C ALA A 205 14.91 -13.95 9.26
N ASN A 206 15.71 -14.14 8.19
CA ASN A 206 16.35 -13.03 7.47
C ASN A 206 15.61 -12.67 6.17
N LYS A 207 14.42 -13.21 5.94
CA LYS A 207 13.62 -12.89 4.76
C LYS A 207 12.84 -11.60 4.94
N GLU A 208 12.59 -10.92 3.83
CA GLU A 208 11.75 -9.74 3.76
C GLU A 208 10.60 -9.98 2.80
N VAL A 209 9.41 -9.59 3.21
CA VAL A 209 8.17 -9.74 2.43
C VAL A 209 7.85 -8.44 1.74
N TYR A 210 7.69 -8.50 0.43
CA TYR A 210 7.35 -7.37 -0.42
C TYR A 210 6.03 -7.63 -1.15
N LEU A 211 5.09 -6.73 -1.03
CA LEU A 211 3.84 -6.73 -1.79
C LEU A 211 4.07 -6.07 -3.14
N LEU A 212 3.86 -6.80 -4.22
CA LEU A 212 4.02 -6.31 -5.59
C LEU A 212 2.77 -5.55 -6.05
N ASP A 213 2.94 -4.29 -6.43
CA ASP A 213 1.91 -3.50 -7.10
C ASP A 213 2.00 -3.71 -8.62
N LEU A 214 1.12 -4.58 -9.13
CA LEU A 214 1.03 -4.85 -10.56
C LEU A 214 0.54 -3.63 -11.36
N THR A 215 -0.28 -2.77 -10.75
CA THR A 215 -0.82 -1.57 -11.39
C THR A 215 0.30 -0.56 -11.63
N ALA A 216 1.14 -0.31 -10.64
CA ALA A 216 2.31 0.55 -10.76
C ALA A 216 3.31 0.02 -11.81
N LEU A 217 3.43 -1.29 -11.93
CA LEU A 217 4.35 -1.94 -12.87
C LEU A 217 3.91 -1.76 -14.33
N VAL A 218 2.59 -1.72 -14.58
CA VAL A 218 1.98 -1.50 -15.89
C VAL A 218 1.80 -0.01 -16.21
N ALA A 219 1.59 0.84 -15.19
CA ALA A 219 1.31 2.26 -15.38
C ALA A 219 2.42 2.97 -16.19
N GLY A 220 2.01 3.77 -17.19
CA GLY A 220 2.93 4.54 -18.04
C GLY A 220 3.77 3.70 -19.03
N THR A 221 3.48 2.41 -19.21
CA THR A 221 4.10 1.61 -20.27
C THR A 221 3.31 1.75 -21.56
N GLN A 222 3.79 2.60 -22.48
CA GLN A 222 3.20 2.75 -23.81
C GLN A 222 3.65 1.64 -24.77
N PHE A 223 4.82 1.05 -24.52
CA PHE A 223 5.42 0.01 -25.33
C PHE A 223 5.63 -1.27 -24.51
N ARG A 224 5.39 -2.41 -25.14
CA ARG A 224 5.55 -3.74 -24.55
C ARG A 224 6.93 -3.96 -23.93
N GLY A 225 8.00 -3.53 -24.59
CA GLY A 225 9.38 -3.68 -24.12
C GLY A 225 9.66 -3.00 -22.79
N GLN A 226 8.95 -1.89 -22.47
CA GLN A 226 9.11 -1.19 -21.19
C GLN A 226 8.60 -2.02 -20.02
N PHE A 227 7.42 -2.65 -20.16
CA PHE A 227 6.88 -3.54 -19.14
C PHE A 227 7.79 -4.76 -18.93
N GLU A 228 8.24 -5.38 -20.05
CA GLU A 228 9.15 -6.52 -19.99
C GLU A 228 10.47 -6.16 -19.29
N SER A 229 11.04 -5.00 -19.58
CA SER A 229 12.26 -4.49 -18.92
C SER A 229 12.06 -4.27 -17.43
N ARG A 230 10.92 -3.71 -16.99
CA ARG A 230 10.61 -3.52 -15.57
C ARG A 230 10.49 -4.85 -14.83
N VAL A 231 9.73 -5.81 -15.38
CA VAL A 231 9.59 -7.15 -14.77
C VAL A 231 10.94 -7.87 -14.68
N LYS A 232 11.75 -7.78 -15.74
CA LYS A 232 13.09 -8.39 -15.78
C LYS A 232 14.01 -7.75 -14.73
N GLY A 233 14.05 -6.41 -14.66
CA GLY A 233 14.83 -5.68 -13.67
C GLY A 233 14.42 -6.02 -12.25
N LEU A 234 13.11 -6.09 -11.95
CA LEU A 234 12.60 -6.53 -10.65
C LEU A 234 13.07 -7.94 -10.29
N LEU A 235 12.94 -8.89 -11.21
CA LEU A 235 13.38 -10.28 -10.98
C LEU A 235 14.88 -10.39 -10.77
N GLU A 236 15.69 -9.61 -11.47
CA GLU A 236 17.14 -9.54 -11.29
C GLU A 236 17.51 -8.96 -9.92
N GLU A 237 16.83 -7.91 -9.46
CA GLU A 237 17.02 -7.38 -8.10
C GLU A 237 16.64 -8.41 -7.03
N VAL A 238 15.47 -9.05 -7.14
CA VAL A 238 15.03 -10.09 -6.20
C VAL A 238 16.03 -11.24 -6.11
N LYS A 239 16.59 -11.67 -7.25
CA LYS A 239 17.62 -12.72 -7.30
C LYS A 239 18.93 -12.28 -6.66
N ARG A 240 19.37 -11.06 -6.94
CA ARG A 240 20.61 -10.50 -6.40
C ARG A 240 20.54 -10.37 -4.88
N VAL A 241 19.41 -9.91 -4.33
CA VAL A 241 19.19 -9.76 -2.89
C VAL A 241 19.03 -11.12 -2.21
N GLY A 242 18.27 -12.05 -2.80
CA GLY A 242 18.16 -13.45 -2.39
C GLY A 242 17.36 -13.70 -1.10
N ASN A 243 17.02 -12.67 -0.32
CA ASN A 243 16.22 -12.77 0.90
C ASN A 243 14.77 -12.30 0.74
N VAL A 244 14.32 -12.02 -0.47
CA VAL A 244 13.00 -11.48 -0.78
C VAL A 244 11.96 -12.59 -0.93
N ILE A 245 10.75 -12.37 -0.38
CA ILE A 245 9.52 -13.10 -0.67
C ILE A 245 8.55 -12.11 -1.28
N LEU A 246 8.14 -12.35 -2.53
CA LEU A 246 7.16 -11.51 -3.21
C LEU A 246 5.74 -11.97 -2.87
N VAL A 247 4.89 -11.05 -2.46
CA VAL A 247 3.44 -11.26 -2.36
C VAL A 247 2.80 -10.69 -3.62
N ILE A 248 2.00 -11.49 -4.29
CA ILE A 248 1.29 -11.09 -5.50
C ILE A 248 -0.19 -11.32 -5.25
N ASP A 249 -0.90 -10.23 -5.03
CA ASP A 249 -2.35 -10.30 -4.98
C ASP A 249 -2.91 -10.46 -6.41
N GLU A 250 -4.04 -11.15 -6.53
CA GLU A 250 -4.62 -11.49 -7.82
C GLU A 250 -3.59 -12.13 -8.80
N VAL A 251 -2.81 -13.12 -8.32
CA VAL A 251 -1.74 -13.76 -9.10
C VAL A 251 -2.19 -14.29 -10.47
N HIS A 252 -3.49 -14.52 -10.65
CA HIS A 252 -4.09 -14.91 -11.91
C HIS A 252 -3.97 -13.83 -13.01
N THR A 253 -3.87 -12.55 -12.65
CA THR A 253 -3.70 -11.44 -13.58
C THR A 253 -2.38 -11.54 -14.33
N LEU A 254 -1.35 -12.08 -13.71
CA LEU A 254 -0.08 -12.36 -14.38
C LEU A 254 -0.23 -13.34 -15.54
N VAL A 255 -1.20 -14.26 -15.46
CA VAL A 255 -1.41 -15.33 -16.46
C VAL A 255 -2.46 -14.92 -17.49
N GLY A 256 -3.50 -14.18 -17.06
CA GLY A 256 -4.69 -13.86 -17.85
C GLY A 256 -4.54 -12.72 -18.86
N THR A 257 -3.51 -11.91 -18.76
CA THR A 257 -3.28 -10.75 -19.67
C THR A 257 -2.86 -11.15 -21.09
N GLY A 258 -2.94 -12.44 -21.45
CA GLY A 258 -2.45 -13.00 -22.72
C GLY A 258 -3.48 -13.35 -23.79
N ASP A 259 -4.79 -13.07 -23.58
CA ASP A 259 -5.84 -13.42 -24.56
C ASP A 259 -5.99 -12.40 -25.72
N SER A 260 -5.32 -11.26 -25.69
CA SER A 260 -5.18 -10.40 -26.85
C SER A 260 -3.92 -10.79 -27.62
N GLU A 261 -4.08 -11.10 -28.91
CA GLU A 261 -3.03 -11.49 -29.84
C GLU A 261 -1.76 -10.64 -29.67
N GLY A 262 -0.69 -11.26 -29.17
CA GLY A 262 0.65 -10.66 -29.10
C GLY A 262 1.22 -10.33 -27.73
N THR A 263 0.52 -10.49 -26.60
CA THR A 263 1.05 -10.18 -25.28
C THR A 263 1.64 -11.44 -24.61
N GLN A 264 2.97 -11.52 -24.50
CA GLN A 264 3.58 -12.50 -23.60
C GLN A 264 3.26 -12.05 -22.16
N SER A 265 2.50 -12.86 -21.44
CA SER A 265 2.07 -12.52 -20.07
C SER A 265 3.29 -12.40 -19.16
N ALA A 266 3.21 -11.53 -18.14
CA ALA A 266 4.23 -11.43 -17.09
C ALA A 266 4.58 -12.80 -16.47
N ALA A 267 3.60 -13.72 -16.45
CA ALA A 267 3.81 -15.10 -16.05
C ALA A 267 4.89 -15.81 -16.85
N ASN A 268 4.93 -15.61 -18.19
CA ASN A 268 5.95 -16.28 -19.03
C ASN A 268 7.36 -15.82 -18.69
N MET A 269 7.53 -14.58 -18.22
CA MET A 269 8.82 -14.05 -17.77
C MET A 269 9.18 -14.54 -16.36
N MET A 270 8.17 -14.69 -15.49
CA MET A 270 8.36 -15.19 -14.11
C MET A 270 8.51 -16.73 -14.07
N LYS A 271 7.89 -17.48 -14.98
CA LYS A 271 7.94 -18.95 -15.04
C LYS A 271 9.35 -19.53 -14.94
N PRO A 272 10.39 -19.04 -15.66
CA PRO A 272 11.74 -19.55 -15.54
C PRO A 272 12.33 -19.35 -14.14
N ALA A 273 12.12 -18.19 -13.54
CA ALA A 273 12.61 -17.87 -12.20
C ALA A 273 11.90 -18.70 -11.12
N LEU A 274 10.58 -18.85 -11.20
CA LEU A 274 9.78 -19.72 -10.33
C LEU A 274 10.17 -21.20 -10.52
N SER A 275 10.40 -21.62 -11.77
CA SER A 275 10.74 -23.02 -12.07
C SER A 275 12.11 -23.42 -11.53
N ARG A 276 13.07 -22.51 -11.48
CA ARG A 276 14.40 -22.75 -10.92
C ARG A 276 14.46 -22.54 -9.40
N GLY A 277 13.37 -22.01 -8.80
CA GLY A 277 13.33 -21.69 -7.36
C GLY A 277 14.20 -20.49 -6.98
N GLU A 278 14.49 -19.61 -7.94
CA GLU A 278 15.30 -18.39 -7.75
C GLU A 278 14.52 -17.30 -7.02
N VAL A 279 13.20 -17.34 -7.11
CA VAL A 279 12.27 -16.41 -6.46
C VAL A 279 11.23 -17.18 -5.67
N GLN A 280 10.93 -16.73 -4.46
CA GLN A 280 9.82 -17.22 -3.63
C GLN A 280 8.63 -16.27 -3.74
N VAL A 281 7.43 -16.82 -3.95
CA VAL A 281 6.20 -16.05 -4.15
C VAL A 281 5.09 -16.59 -3.25
N ILE A 282 4.34 -15.68 -2.63
CA ILE A 282 3.03 -15.94 -2.03
C ILE A 282 2.01 -15.37 -3.01
N GLY A 283 1.22 -16.20 -3.66
CA GLY A 283 0.12 -15.77 -4.52
C GLY A 283 -1.19 -15.72 -3.76
N ALA A 284 -2.08 -14.81 -4.11
CA ALA A 284 -3.47 -14.80 -3.67
C ALA A 284 -4.40 -14.79 -4.87
N THR A 285 -5.51 -15.54 -4.83
CA THR A 285 -6.50 -15.63 -5.92
C THR A 285 -7.80 -16.26 -5.44
N THR A 286 -8.83 -16.27 -6.29
CA THR A 286 -10.06 -17.03 -6.04
C THR A 286 -9.94 -18.48 -6.53
N LEU A 287 -10.85 -19.36 -6.08
CA LEU A 287 -10.86 -20.77 -6.49
C LEU A 287 -11.11 -20.93 -8.00
N ASN A 288 -12.00 -20.10 -8.55
CA ASN A 288 -12.36 -20.15 -9.96
C ASN A 288 -11.18 -19.74 -10.86
N GLU A 289 -10.49 -18.69 -10.45
CA GLU A 289 -9.31 -18.16 -11.16
C GLU A 289 -8.11 -19.11 -11.05
N TYR A 290 -7.89 -19.70 -9.85
CA TYR A 290 -6.87 -20.72 -9.67
C TYR A 290 -7.04 -21.89 -10.64
N ARG A 291 -8.26 -22.44 -10.73
CA ARG A 291 -8.58 -23.54 -11.66
C ARG A 291 -8.44 -23.12 -13.13
N LYS A 292 -8.85 -21.89 -13.45
CA LYS A 292 -8.85 -21.40 -14.83
C LYS A 292 -7.45 -21.12 -15.37
N TYR A 293 -6.58 -20.53 -14.53
CA TYR A 293 -5.30 -19.96 -14.99
C TYR A 293 -4.06 -20.68 -14.44
N ILE A 294 -4.06 -21.14 -13.18
CA ILE A 294 -2.87 -21.74 -12.55
C ILE A 294 -2.85 -23.25 -12.71
N GLU A 295 -3.95 -23.93 -12.42
CA GLU A 295 -4.06 -25.38 -12.47
C GLU A 295 -3.92 -25.91 -13.91
N LYS A 296 -4.34 -25.16 -14.92
CA LYS A 296 -4.18 -25.52 -16.33
C LYS A 296 -2.73 -25.37 -16.85
N ASP A 297 -1.92 -24.58 -16.19
CA ASP A 297 -0.52 -24.37 -16.55
C ASP A 297 0.38 -25.33 -15.77
N ALA A 298 0.82 -26.42 -16.40
CA ALA A 298 1.63 -27.45 -15.77
C ALA A 298 2.95 -26.95 -15.14
N ALA A 299 3.49 -25.80 -15.61
CA ALA A 299 4.69 -25.21 -15.04
C ALA A 299 4.40 -24.50 -13.71
N LEU A 300 3.25 -23.81 -13.61
CA LEU A 300 2.83 -23.11 -12.40
C LEU A 300 2.24 -24.08 -11.37
N GLU A 301 1.40 -25.03 -11.78
CA GLU A 301 0.81 -26.07 -10.91
C GLU A 301 1.87 -26.83 -10.11
N ARG A 302 3.00 -27.16 -10.76
CA ARG A 302 4.12 -27.86 -10.10
C ARG A 302 4.89 -26.97 -9.11
N ARG A 303 4.66 -25.67 -9.07
CA ARG A 303 5.41 -24.71 -8.26
C ARG A 303 4.58 -24.09 -7.15
N PHE A 304 3.30 -23.85 -7.40
CA PHE A 304 2.40 -23.37 -6.40
C PHE A 304 1.80 -24.50 -5.57
N GLN A 305 1.66 -24.25 -4.28
CA GLN A 305 0.97 -25.16 -3.35
C GLN A 305 -0.28 -24.46 -2.83
N PRO A 306 -1.49 -24.97 -3.12
CA PRO A 306 -2.73 -24.35 -2.66
C PRO A 306 -2.86 -24.36 -1.14
N VAL A 307 -3.33 -23.25 -0.60
CA VAL A 307 -3.74 -23.04 0.79
C VAL A 307 -5.15 -22.45 0.73
N ILE A 308 -6.14 -23.24 1.15
CA ILE A 308 -7.53 -22.81 1.12
C ILE A 308 -7.77 -21.89 2.31
N VAL A 309 -8.29 -20.70 2.05
CA VAL A 309 -8.71 -19.69 3.02
C VAL A 309 -10.22 -19.61 2.99
N ASN A 310 -10.86 -20.26 3.94
CA ASN A 310 -12.31 -20.26 4.06
C ASN A 310 -12.83 -18.98 4.72
N GLU A 311 -14.09 -18.65 4.46
CA GLU A 311 -14.81 -17.63 5.22
C GLU A 311 -14.82 -18.01 6.71
N PRO A 312 -14.45 -17.10 7.62
CA PRO A 312 -14.46 -17.36 9.05
C PRO A 312 -15.91 -17.45 9.58
N SER A 313 -16.09 -18.17 10.67
CA SER A 313 -17.37 -18.19 11.39
C SER A 313 -17.65 -16.83 12.04
N ILE A 314 -18.90 -16.64 12.48
CA ILE A 314 -19.32 -15.44 13.23
C ILE A 314 -18.43 -15.26 14.47
N GLU A 315 -18.19 -16.35 15.23
CA GLU A 315 -17.37 -16.31 16.45
C GLU A 315 -15.91 -15.92 16.14
N GLU A 316 -15.32 -16.52 15.11
CA GLU A 316 -13.96 -16.19 14.67
C GLU A 316 -13.86 -14.73 14.19
N THR A 317 -14.88 -14.26 13.46
CA THR A 317 -14.94 -12.85 13.00
C THR A 317 -15.04 -11.87 14.17
N VAL A 318 -15.80 -12.21 15.21
CA VAL A 318 -15.89 -11.37 16.42
C VAL A 318 -14.53 -11.28 17.13
N GLU A 319 -13.77 -12.37 17.21
CA GLU A 319 -12.41 -12.34 17.78
C GLU A 319 -11.43 -11.56 16.89
N MET A 320 -11.56 -11.66 15.56
CA MET A 320 -10.78 -10.82 14.61
C MET A 320 -11.08 -9.34 14.85
N LEU A 321 -12.36 -8.96 14.88
CA LEU A 321 -12.78 -7.57 15.14
C LEU A 321 -12.28 -7.05 16.49
N LYS A 322 -12.28 -7.89 17.52
CA LYS A 322 -11.71 -7.52 18.82
C LYS A 322 -10.24 -7.15 18.75
N GLY A 323 -9.48 -7.81 17.86
CA GLY A 323 -8.06 -7.52 17.65
C GLY A 323 -7.81 -6.21 16.91
N ILE A 324 -8.65 -5.87 15.94
CA ILE A 324 -8.44 -4.72 15.06
C ILE A 324 -9.24 -3.46 15.45
N LYS A 325 -10.29 -3.61 16.28
CA LYS A 325 -11.18 -2.47 16.64
C LYS A 325 -10.43 -1.25 17.18
N GLY A 326 -9.32 -1.45 17.90
CA GLY A 326 -8.53 -0.37 18.46
C GLY A 326 -7.97 0.60 17.42
N HIS A 327 -7.62 0.10 16.23
CA HIS A 327 -7.14 0.93 15.12
C HIS A 327 -8.26 1.82 14.56
N TYR A 328 -9.47 1.25 14.40
CA TYR A 328 -10.66 2.01 13.98
C TYR A 328 -11.11 3.02 15.04
N GLU A 329 -11.04 2.64 16.33
CA GLU A 329 -11.32 3.57 17.44
C GLU A 329 -10.36 4.76 17.45
N GLN A 330 -9.07 4.54 17.15
CA GLN A 330 -8.07 5.60 17.05
C GLN A 330 -8.27 6.46 15.80
N PHE A 331 -8.54 5.84 14.66
CA PHE A 331 -8.72 6.54 13.39
C PHE A 331 -9.93 7.48 13.40
N HIS A 332 -11.08 6.97 13.87
CA HIS A 332 -12.33 7.76 13.93
C HIS A 332 -12.49 8.57 15.22
N ASN A 333 -11.60 8.35 16.20
CA ASN A 333 -11.71 8.91 17.55
C ASN A 333 -13.07 8.64 18.21
N ILE A 334 -13.60 7.41 18.03
CA ILE A 334 -14.91 6.97 18.53
C ILE A 334 -14.79 5.59 19.18
N LYS A 335 -15.52 5.32 20.26
CA LYS A 335 -15.52 3.99 20.90
C LYS A 335 -16.43 3.00 20.18
N ILE A 336 -15.95 1.75 20.05
CA ILE A 336 -16.70 0.64 19.48
C ILE A 336 -16.99 -0.38 20.59
N PRO A 337 -18.18 -0.35 21.21
CA PRO A 337 -18.55 -1.33 22.22
C PRO A 337 -18.57 -2.76 21.65
N MET A 338 -17.97 -3.71 22.36
CA MET A 338 -17.86 -5.10 21.89
C MET A 338 -19.20 -5.75 21.56
N LEU A 339 -20.26 -5.36 22.27
CA LEU A 339 -21.62 -5.80 22.01
C LEU A 339 -22.09 -5.36 20.62
N LEU A 340 -21.78 -4.13 20.21
CA LEU A 340 -22.14 -3.60 18.90
C LEU A 340 -21.27 -4.19 17.79
N ALA A 341 -19.98 -4.41 18.03
CA ALA A 341 -19.11 -5.14 17.10
C ALA A 341 -19.67 -6.55 16.81
N LYS A 342 -20.09 -7.29 17.84
CA LYS A 342 -20.77 -8.59 17.66
C LYS A 342 -22.07 -8.45 16.88
N LYS A 343 -22.87 -7.42 17.17
CA LYS A 343 -24.12 -7.16 16.43
C LYS A 343 -23.85 -6.80 14.97
N ALA A 344 -22.79 -6.05 14.67
CA ALA A 344 -22.40 -5.75 13.30
C ALA A 344 -22.06 -7.01 12.51
N VAL A 345 -21.33 -7.98 13.10
CA VAL A 345 -21.08 -9.28 12.47
C VAL A 345 -22.36 -10.06 12.22
N GLU A 346 -23.24 -10.18 13.24
CA GLU A 346 -24.51 -10.89 13.10
C GLU A 346 -25.42 -10.27 12.03
N LEU A 347 -25.47 -8.94 11.96
CA LEU A 347 -26.29 -8.21 11.00
C LEU A 347 -25.69 -8.23 9.59
N SER A 348 -24.37 -8.09 9.46
CA SER A 348 -23.70 -8.18 8.15
C SER A 348 -23.88 -9.58 7.53
N GLU A 349 -23.74 -10.65 8.33
CA GLU A 349 -23.96 -12.01 7.86
C GLU A 349 -25.39 -12.26 7.41
N ARG A 350 -26.33 -11.62 8.07
CA ARG A 350 -27.75 -11.82 7.80
C ARG A 350 -28.27 -11.03 6.60
N TYR A 351 -27.82 -9.79 6.44
CA TYR A 351 -28.40 -8.85 5.47
C TYR A 351 -27.49 -8.58 4.26
N VAL A 352 -26.18 -8.74 4.40
CA VAL A 352 -25.20 -8.54 3.33
C VAL A 352 -24.78 -9.90 2.79
N THR A 353 -25.38 -10.32 1.66
CA THR A 353 -25.21 -11.66 1.09
C THR A 353 -24.24 -11.71 -0.09
N ASP A 354 -23.84 -10.57 -0.64
CA ASP A 354 -22.97 -10.42 -1.80
C ASP A 354 -21.48 -10.30 -1.45
N ARG A 355 -21.16 -10.22 -0.15
CA ARG A 355 -19.80 -10.11 0.39
C ARG A 355 -19.55 -11.16 1.47
N PHE A 356 -18.27 -11.39 1.79
CA PHE A 356 -17.83 -12.41 2.74
C PHE A 356 -17.28 -11.81 4.03
N LEU A 357 -17.36 -12.56 5.12
CA LEU A 357 -16.68 -12.25 6.37
C LEU A 357 -15.16 -12.46 6.22
N PRO A 358 -14.32 -11.70 6.94
CA PRO A 358 -14.63 -10.62 7.88
C PRO A 358 -14.87 -9.25 7.24
N ASP A 359 -14.57 -9.08 5.97
CA ASP A 359 -14.52 -7.80 5.24
C ASP A 359 -15.84 -7.01 5.37
N LYS A 360 -16.98 -7.66 5.06
CA LYS A 360 -18.30 -7.02 5.18
C LYS A 360 -18.62 -6.50 6.58
N ALA A 361 -18.08 -7.13 7.63
CA ALA A 361 -18.32 -6.71 9.00
C ALA A 361 -17.37 -5.58 9.40
N ILE A 362 -16.15 -5.60 8.90
CA ILE A 362 -15.15 -4.54 9.07
C ILE A 362 -15.62 -3.26 8.38
N ASP A 363 -15.99 -3.34 7.11
CA ASP A 363 -16.52 -2.21 6.33
C ASP A 363 -17.77 -1.62 6.99
N LEU A 364 -18.67 -2.49 7.51
CA LEU A 364 -19.88 -2.03 8.20
C LEU A 364 -19.56 -1.22 9.46
N ILE A 365 -18.56 -1.62 10.22
CA ILE A 365 -18.12 -0.89 11.41
C ILE A 365 -17.44 0.41 11.02
N ASP A 366 -16.56 0.39 10.03
CA ASP A 366 -15.85 1.56 9.54
C ASP A 366 -16.83 2.65 9.05
N GLU A 367 -17.80 2.26 8.21
CA GLU A 367 -18.83 3.18 7.73
C GLU A 367 -19.80 3.64 8.83
N ALA A 368 -20.11 2.76 9.80
CA ALA A 368 -20.93 3.14 10.96
C ALA A 368 -20.21 4.18 11.85
N CYS A 369 -18.89 4.03 12.06
CA CYS A 369 -18.09 5.03 12.76
C CYS A 369 -18.07 6.36 12.00
N SER A 370 -17.84 6.33 10.69
CA SER A 370 -17.87 7.51 9.82
C SER A 370 -19.24 8.22 9.89
N ASN A 371 -20.34 7.46 9.81
CA ASN A 371 -21.68 7.99 9.90
C ASN A 371 -21.98 8.64 11.27
N ALA A 372 -21.51 8.03 12.35
CA ALA A 372 -21.63 8.57 13.70
C ALA A 372 -20.87 9.89 13.88
N VAL A 373 -19.65 9.96 13.34
CA VAL A 373 -18.83 11.20 13.34
C VAL A 373 -19.51 12.32 12.54
N LEU A 374 -20.09 12.01 11.38
CA LEU A 374 -20.78 13.00 10.55
C LEU A 374 -22.07 13.56 11.19
N LYS A 375 -22.78 12.72 11.96
CA LYS A 375 -24.00 13.13 12.67
C LYS A 375 -23.75 13.99 13.89
N GLU A 376 -22.58 13.91 14.50
CA GLU A 376 -22.25 14.60 15.74
C GLU A 376 -21.55 15.95 15.44
N PRO A 377 -22.22 17.11 15.69
CA PRO A 377 -21.67 18.42 15.35
C PRO A 377 -20.35 18.75 16.09
N ARG A 378 -20.11 18.16 17.26
CA ARG A 378 -18.90 18.39 18.06
C ARG A 378 -17.63 17.97 17.32
N TYR A 379 -17.67 16.91 16.50
CA TYR A 379 -16.54 16.54 15.63
C TYR A 379 -16.20 17.62 14.61
N SER A 380 -17.22 18.23 13.99
CA SER A 380 -17.01 19.35 13.05
C SER A 380 -16.36 20.55 13.74
N ASN A 381 -16.79 20.84 14.99
CA ASN A 381 -16.22 21.94 15.79
C ASN A 381 -14.78 21.62 16.19
N LEU A 382 -14.50 20.39 16.62
CA LEU A 382 -13.15 19.92 16.94
C LEU A 382 -12.21 20.02 15.74
N PHE A 383 -12.66 19.60 14.55
CA PHE A 383 -11.87 19.71 13.32
C PHE A 383 -11.55 21.16 12.96
N LYS A 384 -12.54 22.07 13.07
CA LYS A 384 -12.33 23.50 12.85
C LYS A 384 -11.33 24.09 13.85
N ALA A 385 -11.50 23.79 15.14
CA ALA A 385 -10.60 24.29 16.19
C ALA A 385 -9.16 23.78 15.96
N LYS A 386 -8.96 22.52 15.58
CA LYS A 386 -7.64 21.97 15.23
C LYS A 386 -7.03 22.64 14.00
N SER A 387 -7.82 22.86 12.94
CA SER A 387 -7.34 23.53 11.73
C SER A 387 -6.96 24.99 11.99
N GLU A 388 -7.72 25.70 12.83
CA GLU A 388 -7.39 27.06 13.26
C GLU A 388 -6.15 27.10 14.14
N LEU A 389 -6.01 26.13 15.04
CA LEU A 389 -4.82 25.98 15.90
C LEU A 389 -3.55 25.76 15.04
N GLU A 390 -3.61 24.87 14.04
CA GLU A 390 -2.48 24.59 13.16
C GLU A 390 -2.08 25.82 12.33
N LYS A 391 -3.06 26.59 11.81
CA LYS A 391 -2.79 27.85 11.11
C LYS A 391 -2.17 28.89 12.02
N THR A 392 -2.71 29.05 13.24
CA THR A 392 -2.21 30.01 14.22
C THR A 392 -0.77 29.65 14.67
N SER A 393 -0.50 28.36 14.89
CA SER A 393 0.85 27.87 15.22
C SER A 393 1.83 28.11 14.07
N SER A 394 1.44 27.82 12.82
CA SER A 394 2.28 28.06 11.65
C SER A 394 2.59 29.55 11.43
N GLU A 395 1.60 30.44 11.65
CA GLU A 395 1.81 31.88 11.57
C GLU A 395 2.75 32.39 12.67
N LEU A 396 2.63 31.80 13.88
CA LEU A 396 3.48 32.12 15.01
C LEU A 396 4.92 31.71 14.75
N ASP A 397 5.15 30.49 14.25
CA ASP A 397 6.47 29.98 13.88
C ASP A 397 7.13 30.85 12.82
N LEU A 398 6.37 31.29 11.79
CA LEU A 398 6.87 32.19 10.74
C LEU A 398 7.28 33.57 11.29
N LEU A 399 6.51 34.12 12.25
CA LEU A 399 6.83 35.41 12.87
C LEU A 399 8.02 35.29 13.82
N GLU A 400 8.13 34.15 14.52
CA GLU A 400 9.24 33.86 15.45
C GLU A 400 10.55 33.57 14.70
N ALA A 401 10.51 33.08 13.47
CA ALA A 401 11.67 32.84 12.62
C ALA A 401 12.26 34.13 11.99
N LYS A 402 11.58 35.28 12.05
CA LYS A 402 12.10 36.55 11.53
C LYS A 402 13.26 37.05 12.36
N GLU A 403 14.42 37.32 11.74
CA GLU A 403 15.61 37.85 12.40
C GLU A 403 15.46 39.32 12.86
N ASN A 404 14.72 40.16 12.10
CA ASN A 404 14.44 41.57 12.41
C ASN A 404 12.95 41.73 12.70
N ARG A 405 12.57 41.79 13.98
CA ARG A 405 11.19 41.96 14.45
C ARG A 405 10.91 43.42 14.73
N GLU A 406 9.81 43.96 14.19
CA GLU A 406 9.30 45.27 14.50
C GLU A 406 8.38 45.23 15.77
N GLU A 407 8.11 46.38 16.38
CA GLU A 407 7.23 46.49 17.56
C GLU A 407 5.82 45.90 17.25
N ALA A 408 5.34 46.06 16.03
CA ALA A 408 4.10 45.50 15.55
C ALA A 408 4.12 43.95 15.50
N ASP A 409 5.26 43.34 15.21
CA ASP A 409 5.40 41.86 15.18
C ASP A 409 5.30 41.27 16.59
N TYR A 410 5.84 41.94 17.61
CA TYR A 410 5.71 41.52 19.02
C TYR A 410 4.27 41.58 19.53
N ALA A 411 3.52 42.65 19.16
CA ALA A 411 2.09 42.74 19.48
C ALA A 411 1.30 41.61 18.85
N LYS A 412 1.57 41.30 17.57
CA LYS A 412 0.90 40.22 16.83
C LYS A 412 1.25 38.84 17.39
N ILE A 413 2.50 38.59 17.79
CA ILE A 413 2.93 37.35 18.44
C ILE A 413 2.17 37.17 19.78
N ALA A 414 2.01 38.24 20.57
CA ALA A 414 1.28 38.15 21.83
C ALA A 414 -0.22 37.81 21.59
N GLU A 415 -0.85 38.38 20.59
CA GLU A 415 -2.24 38.09 20.20
C GLU A 415 -2.39 36.64 19.69
N LEU A 416 -1.49 36.18 18.82
CA LEU A 416 -1.50 34.82 18.31
C LEU A 416 -1.26 33.78 19.41
N ARG A 417 -0.37 34.03 20.36
CA ARG A 417 -0.17 33.17 21.54
C ARG A 417 -1.38 33.09 22.42
N ALA A 418 -2.09 34.22 22.64
CA ALA A 418 -3.34 34.23 23.41
C ALA A 418 -4.44 33.40 22.71
N THR A 419 -4.56 33.54 21.37
CA THR A 419 -5.50 32.76 20.58
C THR A 419 -5.13 31.28 20.55
N GLU A 420 -3.85 30.94 20.43
CA GLU A 420 -3.35 29.56 20.50
C GLU A 420 -3.69 28.90 21.85
N CYS A 421 -3.45 29.60 22.98
CA CYS A 421 -3.82 29.09 24.32
C CYS A 421 -5.32 28.81 24.44
N ARG A 422 -6.17 29.72 23.93
CA ARG A 422 -7.61 29.52 23.95
C ARG A 422 -8.03 28.34 23.09
N LEU A 423 -7.53 28.25 21.84
CA LEU A 423 -7.84 27.15 20.94
C LEU A 423 -7.36 25.79 21.49
N LYS A 424 -6.21 25.74 22.17
CA LYS A 424 -5.74 24.53 22.87
C LYS A 424 -6.71 24.09 23.96
N ALA A 425 -7.22 25.02 24.75
CA ALA A 425 -8.21 24.73 25.80
C ALA A 425 -9.53 24.24 25.18
N ASP A 426 -10.02 24.91 24.13
CA ASP A 426 -11.25 24.51 23.42
C ASP A 426 -11.10 23.11 22.78
N VAL A 427 -9.94 22.79 22.19
CA VAL A 427 -9.64 21.46 21.64
C VAL A 427 -9.64 20.41 22.76
N GLU A 428 -8.99 20.68 23.88
CA GLU A 428 -8.91 19.75 25.01
C GLU A 428 -10.31 19.48 25.63
N GLU A 429 -11.14 20.52 25.76
CA GLU A 429 -12.52 20.38 26.24
C GLU A 429 -13.35 19.50 25.29
N LEU A 430 -13.33 19.77 23.98
CA LEU A 430 -14.04 18.99 22.98
C LEU A 430 -13.53 17.53 22.89
N GLU A 431 -12.22 17.30 22.99
CA GLU A 431 -11.64 15.95 23.05
C GLU A 431 -12.10 15.20 24.29
N ASN A 432 -12.17 15.85 25.43
CA ASN A 432 -12.66 15.24 26.68
C ASN A 432 -14.16 14.90 26.60
N GLU A 433 -14.98 15.77 26.00
CA GLU A 433 -16.41 15.48 25.76
C GLU A 433 -16.62 14.31 24.80
N LEU A 434 -15.79 14.19 23.77
CA LEU A 434 -15.89 13.14 22.76
C LEU A 434 -15.23 11.81 23.17
N LYS A 435 -14.42 11.82 24.24
CA LYS A 435 -13.65 10.65 24.68
C LYS A 435 -14.48 9.39 24.95
N ASP A 436 -15.72 9.57 25.38
CA ASP A 436 -16.64 8.47 25.69
C ASP A 436 -17.75 8.30 24.64
N TYR A 437 -17.67 9.08 23.54
CA TYR A 437 -18.64 8.94 22.48
C TYR A 437 -18.45 7.59 21.76
N SER A 438 -19.55 6.91 21.50
CA SER A 438 -19.54 5.56 20.92
C SER A 438 -20.59 5.42 19.82
N ILE A 439 -20.29 4.53 18.87
CA ILE A 439 -21.27 4.16 17.84
C ILE A 439 -22.54 3.61 18.51
N THR A 440 -23.66 3.69 17.81
CA THR A 440 -24.96 3.17 18.24
C THR A 440 -25.43 2.06 17.30
N LEU A 441 -26.43 1.29 17.73
CA LEU A 441 -27.06 0.31 16.84
C LEU A 441 -27.74 0.99 15.64
N ASP A 442 -28.20 2.21 15.83
CA ASP A 442 -28.84 3.01 14.78
C ASP A 442 -27.88 3.37 13.66
N ASP A 443 -26.61 3.63 13.97
CA ASP A 443 -25.59 3.91 12.97
C ASP A 443 -25.30 2.68 12.12
N ILE A 444 -25.15 1.51 12.76
CA ILE A 444 -24.96 0.22 12.05
C ILE A 444 -26.16 -0.09 11.15
N VAL A 445 -27.36 0.07 11.67
CA VAL A 445 -28.58 -0.25 10.91
C VAL A 445 -28.81 0.72 9.76
N THR A 446 -28.46 2.01 9.92
CA THR A 446 -28.53 3.00 8.85
C THR A 446 -27.62 2.64 7.67
N VAL A 447 -26.39 2.16 7.95
CA VAL A 447 -25.47 1.70 6.91
C VAL A 447 -26.03 0.47 6.18
N ILE A 448 -26.58 -0.50 6.91
CA ILE A 448 -27.21 -1.68 6.29
C ILE A 448 -28.41 -1.27 5.41
N GLU A 449 -29.21 -0.30 5.86
CA GLU A 449 -30.30 0.26 5.04
C GLU A 449 -29.79 0.89 3.76
N LEU A 450 -28.67 1.64 3.81
CA LEU A 450 -28.04 2.23 2.64
C LEU A 450 -27.53 1.17 1.66
N TRP A 451 -26.92 0.09 2.16
CA TRP A 451 -26.37 -0.95 1.29
C TRP A 451 -27.44 -1.87 0.68
N THR A 452 -28.46 -2.23 1.46
CA THR A 452 -29.42 -3.26 1.08
C THR A 452 -30.78 -2.72 0.65
N GLY A 453 -31.08 -1.45 0.95
CA GLY A 453 -32.41 -0.85 0.77
C GLY A 453 -33.47 -1.38 1.73
N ILE A 454 -33.09 -2.20 2.75
CA ILE A 454 -34.03 -2.75 3.74
C ILE A 454 -34.30 -1.69 4.82
N PRO A 455 -35.56 -1.28 5.06
CA PRO A 455 -35.85 -0.24 6.05
C PRO A 455 -35.34 -0.59 7.45
N SER A 456 -34.74 0.40 8.12
CA SER A 456 -34.17 0.29 9.47
C SER A 456 -35.16 -0.24 10.51
N THR A 457 -36.45 0.12 10.38
CA THR A 457 -37.52 -0.40 11.22
C THR A 457 -37.67 -1.92 11.12
N SER A 458 -37.46 -2.49 9.91
CA SER A 458 -37.49 -3.92 9.67
C SER A 458 -36.29 -4.66 10.25
N ILE A 459 -35.13 -4.00 10.31
CA ILE A 459 -33.88 -4.56 10.86
C ILE A 459 -33.94 -4.56 12.38
N LYS A 460 -34.43 -3.48 12.99
CA LYS A 460 -34.53 -3.29 14.44
C LYS A 460 -35.62 -4.17 15.09
N ALA A 461 -36.69 -4.48 14.36
CA ALA A 461 -37.79 -5.30 14.90
C ALA A 461 -37.28 -6.68 15.32
N SER A 462 -37.50 -7.07 16.57
CA SER A 462 -37.04 -8.34 17.08
C SER A 462 -37.63 -9.50 16.26
N GLU A 463 -36.87 -10.58 16.05
CA GLU A 463 -37.38 -11.76 15.35
C GLU A 463 -38.65 -12.31 16.00
N THR A 464 -38.71 -12.24 17.32
CA THR A 464 -39.87 -12.71 18.10
C THR A 464 -41.11 -11.88 17.79
N GLU A 465 -40.96 -10.55 17.62
CA GLU A 465 -42.10 -9.69 17.24
C GLU A 465 -42.53 -9.91 15.80
N LYS A 466 -41.56 -10.07 14.88
CA LYS A 466 -41.88 -10.42 13.48
C LYS A 466 -42.62 -11.76 13.38
N LEU A 467 -42.19 -12.77 14.13
CA LEU A 467 -42.81 -14.07 14.16
C LEU A 467 -44.19 -14.04 14.82
N LYS A 468 -44.38 -13.23 15.87
CA LYS A 468 -45.69 -13.00 16.49
C LYS A 468 -46.67 -12.36 15.52
N ASN A 469 -46.24 -11.33 14.79
CA ASN A 469 -47.06 -10.54 13.88
C ASN A 469 -47.17 -11.14 12.46
N LEU A 470 -46.46 -12.25 12.16
CA LEU A 470 -46.41 -12.85 10.83
C LEU A 470 -47.79 -13.18 10.27
N GLU A 471 -48.66 -13.75 11.09
CA GLU A 471 -50.03 -14.14 10.68
C GLU A 471 -50.88 -12.92 10.35
N SER A 472 -50.82 -11.86 11.16
CA SER A 472 -51.54 -10.61 10.92
C SER A 472 -51.01 -9.87 9.67
N ALA A 473 -49.70 -9.86 9.45
CA ALA A 473 -49.10 -9.28 8.27
C ALA A 473 -49.46 -10.01 6.97
N LEU A 474 -49.58 -11.35 7.01
CA LEU A 474 -50.06 -12.16 5.88
C LEU A 474 -51.54 -11.91 5.61
N ARG A 475 -52.40 -11.85 6.65
CA ARG A 475 -53.82 -11.56 6.52
C ARG A 475 -54.10 -10.19 5.95
N ALA A 476 -53.28 -9.21 6.19
CA ALA A 476 -53.42 -7.87 5.62
C ALA A 476 -53.26 -7.84 4.08
N ARG A 477 -52.54 -8.83 3.52
CA ARG A 477 -52.27 -8.92 2.07
C ARG A 477 -53.06 -9.99 1.36
N ILE A 478 -53.47 -11.04 2.06
CA ILE A 478 -54.13 -12.21 1.50
C ILE A 478 -55.53 -12.35 2.13
N VAL A 479 -56.56 -12.29 1.31
CA VAL A 479 -57.96 -12.40 1.74
C VAL A 479 -58.45 -13.80 1.49
N GLY A 480 -59.16 -14.39 2.48
CA GLY A 480 -59.91 -15.62 2.32
C GLY A 480 -59.17 -16.96 2.43
N GLN A 481 -57.84 -16.95 2.74
CA GLN A 481 -57.02 -18.17 2.86
C GLN A 481 -56.54 -18.44 4.30
N ASP A 482 -57.36 -18.27 5.31
CA ASP A 482 -57.00 -18.32 6.73
C ASP A 482 -56.30 -19.62 7.16
N LYS A 483 -56.75 -20.77 6.65
CA LYS A 483 -56.13 -22.07 6.98
C LYS A 483 -54.70 -22.17 6.43
N ALA A 484 -54.47 -21.71 5.20
CA ALA A 484 -53.15 -21.70 4.56
C ALA A 484 -52.21 -20.73 5.26
N ILE A 485 -52.67 -19.50 5.56
CA ILE A 485 -51.89 -18.47 6.28
C ILE A 485 -51.44 -19.00 7.63
N LYS A 486 -52.34 -19.59 8.41
CA LYS A 486 -52.02 -20.18 9.73
C LYS A 486 -50.99 -21.31 9.61
N ALA A 487 -51.17 -22.23 8.65
CA ALA A 487 -50.23 -23.34 8.42
C ALA A 487 -48.85 -22.87 8.05
N VAL A 488 -48.72 -21.85 7.18
CA VAL A 488 -47.46 -21.25 6.80
C VAL A 488 -46.81 -20.52 8.00
N ALA A 489 -47.58 -19.70 8.73
CA ALA A 489 -47.06 -18.97 9.89
C ALA A 489 -46.54 -19.93 10.99
N ASP A 490 -47.28 -21.01 11.26
CA ASP A 490 -46.89 -22.01 12.26
C ASP A 490 -45.68 -22.84 11.81
N ALA A 491 -45.55 -23.14 10.53
CA ALA A 491 -44.36 -23.82 9.99
C ALA A 491 -43.10 -22.92 10.08
N VAL A 492 -43.22 -21.63 9.74
CA VAL A 492 -42.13 -20.65 9.86
C VAL A 492 -41.74 -20.46 11.32
N ARG A 493 -42.72 -20.30 12.24
CA ARG A 493 -42.45 -20.22 13.70
C ARG A 493 -41.70 -21.44 14.19
N ARG A 494 -42.15 -22.66 13.87
CA ARG A 494 -41.49 -23.92 14.28
C ARG A 494 -40.06 -24.02 13.70
N GLY A 495 -39.86 -23.60 12.46
CA GLY A 495 -38.54 -23.64 11.83
C GLY A 495 -37.51 -22.69 12.47
N ARG A 496 -37.96 -21.54 13.01
CA ARG A 496 -37.12 -20.51 13.64
C ARG A 496 -36.91 -20.70 15.15
N VAL A 497 -37.85 -21.33 15.85
CA VAL A 497 -37.77 -21.59 17.30
C VAL A 497 -37.11 -22.94 17.62
N SER A 498 -36.75 -23.74 16.60
CA SER A 498 -36.10 -25.04 16.80
C SER A 498 -34.76 -24.89 17.51
N LEU A 499 -34.51 -25.66 18.56
CA LEU A 499 -33.25 -25.72 19.31
C LEU A 499 -32.05 -26.19 18.48
N VAL A 500 -32.32 -26.82 17.33
CA VAL A 500 -31.28 -27.24 16.39
C VAL A 500 -31.41 -26.39 15.11
N PRO A 501 -30.39 -25.60 14.72
CA PRO A 501 -30.44 -24.83 13.50
C PRO A 501 -30.60 -25.74 12.28
N ARG A 502 -31.72 -25.65 11.57
CA ARG A 502 -31.92 -26.40 10.33
C ARG A 502 -31.17 -25.72 9.21
N LYS A 503 -30.17 -26.39 8.64
CA LYS A 503 -29.40 -25.92 7.47
C LYS A 503 -30.19 -25.90 6.15
N ARG A 504 -31.43 -26.42 6.14
CA ARG A 504 -32.29 -26.51 4.94
C ARG A 504 -33.45 -25.55 5.03
N PRO A 505 -33.81 -24.86 3.92
CA PRO A 505 -34.98 -23.99 3.88
C PRO A 505 -36.26 -24.79 4.08
N ILE A 506 -37.31 -24.15 4.61
CA ILE A 506 -38.62 -24.72 4.74
C ILE A 506 -39.31 -24.69 3.38
N SER A 507 -39.71 -25.86 2.87
CA SER A 507 -40.36 -25.96 1.57
C SER A 507 -41.88 -26.12 1.76
N PHE A 508 -42.67 -25.42 0.97
CA PHE A 508 -44.12 -25.45 0.97
C PHE A 508 -44.61 -25.90 -0.40
N ILE A 509 -45.63 -26.75 -0.41
CA ILE A 509 -46.37 -27.13 -1.62
C ILE A 509 -47.80 -26.67 -1.42
N PHE A 510 -48.26 -25.78 -2.27
CA PHE A 510 -49.65 -25.32 -2.31
C PHE A 510 -50.39 -26.15 -3.39
N THR A 511 -51.44 -26.84 -2.97
CA THR A 511 -52.31 -27.62 -3.86
C THR A 511 -53.71 -27.05 -3.80
N GLY A 512 -54.31 -26.76 -4.95
CA GLY A 512 -55.69 -26.26 -5.06
C GLY A 512 -56.37 -26.77 -6.31
#